data_2622855ade387bae0ff76efd8627620e
#
_entry.id   2622855ade387bae0ff76efd8627620e
#
_cell.length_a   1.000
_cell.length_b   1.000
_cell.length_c   1.000
_cell.angle_alpha   90.00
_cell.angle_beta   90.00
_cell.angle_gamma   90.00
#
_symmetry.space_group_name_H-M   'P 1'
#
loop_
_entity.id
_entity.type
_entity.pdbx_description
1 polymer ?
#
loop_
_entity_poly.entity_id
_entity_poly.type
_entity_poly.pdbx_seq_one_letter_code
_entity_poly.pdbx_strand_id
1 'polypeptide(L)'
;MVWQKAKTGKSPGYHNYTNEDMKRVNWCMNKGIKIAVIPNGTKWQVEVNLNKKIHLDSKVYEAKEATEKMYEYYKYYYDKHNKQQSL
;
A
#
# COMPACT_ATOMS: atom_id res chain seq x y z
N MET A 1 -9.94 13.56 -6.16
CA MET A 1 -10.05 13.07 -5.47
C MET A 1 -10.75 13.41 -4.58
N VAL A 2 -11.37 13.11 -4.19
CA VAL A 2 -12.14 13.45 -3.52
C VAL A 2 -12.05 13.09 -2.29
N TRP A 3 -11.86 12.15 -2.13
CA TRP A 3 -11.86 11.80 -0.89
C TRP A 3 -10.99 12.48 -0.08
N GLN A 4 -10.50 13.18 -0.54
CA GLN A 4 -9.84 13.82 0.14
C GLN A 4 -10.45 14.76 0.75
N LYS A 5 -11.36 14.90 0.49
CA LYS A 5 -11.94 15.71 1.06
C LYS A 5 -12.13 15.36 2.17
N ALA A 6 -11.96 14.52 2.22
CA ALA A 6 -12.10 14.18 3.34
C ALA A 6 -11.36 14.86 4.13
N LYS A 7 -11.03 15.47 3.97
CA LYS A 7 -10.51 16.00 4.60
C LYS A 7 -10.75 16.36 5.51
N THR A 8 -10.98 16.22 5.70
CA THR A 8 -11.24 16.49 6.59
C THR A 8 -11.25 15.64 7.12
N GLY A 9 -11.46 15.33 7.06
CA GLY A 9 -11.52 14.51 7.71
C GLY A 9 -10.94 13.41 7.73
N LYS A 10 -10.04 13.17 7.92
CA LYS A 10 -9.53 11.98 7.87
C LYS A 10 -9.94 11.13 8.94
N SER A 11 -10.07 9.88 8.72
CA SER A 11 -10.39 8.91 9.72
C SER A 11 -9.24 8.70 10.63
N PRO A 12 -9.49 8.67 11.93
CA PRO A 12 -8.43 8.35 12.86
C PRO A 12 -7.92 6.96 12.55
N GLY A 13 -6.65 6.79 12.58
CA GLY A 13 -6.08 5.49 12.35
C GLY A 13 -5.65 5.23 10.95
N TYR A 14 -5.99 6.10 10.02
CA TYR A 14 -5.54 5.89 8.66
C TYR A 14 -4.31 6.70 8.37
N HIS A 15 -3.50 6.13 7.48
CA HIS A 15 -2.27 6.78 7.05
C HIS A 15 -2.59 8.01 6.20
N ASN A 16 -1.86 9.10 6.41
CA ASN A 16 -1.94 10.27 5.56
C ASN A 16 -0.92 10.14 4.48
N TYR A 17 -1.32 9.74 3.29
CA TYR A 17 -0.33 9.55 2.27
C TYR A 17 0.06 10.86 1.61
N THR A 18 1.29 10.88 1.15
CA THR A 18 1.90 12.05 0.56
C THR A 18 1.94 11.89 -0.95
N ASN A 19 2.41 12.94 -1.63
CA ASN A 19 2.63 12.86 -3.07
C ASN A 19 3.66 11.80 -3.40
N GLU A 20 4.65 11.62 -2.55
CA GLU A 20 5.65 10.58 -2.75
C GLU A 20 5.02 9.20 -2.68
N ASP A 21 4.13 9.00 -1.74
CA ASP A 21 3.44 7.72 -1.64
C ASP A 21 2.64 7.44 -2.89
N MET A 22 1.93 8.44 -3.39
CA MET A 22 1.12 8.25 -4.60
C MET A 22 1.99 7.96 -5.82
N LYS A 23 3.15 8.59 -5.89
CA LYS A 23 4.08 8.33 -6.97
C LYS A 23 4.52 6.86 -6.96
N ARG A 24 4.83 6.36 -5.78
CA ARG A 24 5.25 4.96 -5.64
C ARG A 24 4.13 4.00 -6.00
N VAL A 25 2.92 4.30 -5.55
CA VAL A 25 1.75 3.47 -5.84
C VAL A 25 1.51 3.41 -7.34
N ASN A 26 1.49 4.56 -7.99
CA ASN A 26 1.24 4.61 -9.43
C ASN A 26 2.32 3.87 -10.20
N TRP A 27 3.56 4.05 -9.81
CA TRP A 27 4.67 3.37 -10.47
C TRP A 27 4.51 1.85 -10.35
N CYS A 28 4.20 1.39 -9.14
CA CYS A 28 4.04 -0.04 -8.89
C CYS A 28 2.88 -0.61 -9.68
N MET A 29 1.75 0.08 -9.67
CA MET A 29 0.59 -0.42 -10.40
C MET A 29 0.86 -0.54 -11.90
N ASN A 30 1.61 0.40 -12.45
CA ASN A 30 1.99 0.33 -13.85
C ASN A 30 2.89 -0.85 -14.15
N LYS A 31 3.56 -1.38 -13.14
CA LYS A 31 4.43 -2.53 -13.29
C LYS A 31 3.74 -3.84 -12.92
N GLY A 32 2.45 -3.79 -12.66
CA GLY A 32 1.71 -4.99 -12.29
C GLY A 32 1.82 -5.36 -10.83
N ILE A 33 2.23 -4.44 -9.99
CA ILE A 33 2.34 -4.66 -8.56
C ILE A 33 1.20 -3.93 -7.88
N LYS A 34 0.28 -4.68 -7.28
CA LYS A 34 -0.88 -4.12 -6.61
C LYS A 34 -0.94 -4.65 -5.20
N ILE A 35 -1.08 -3.76 -4.25
CA ILE A 35 -1.11 -4.13 -2.85
C ILE A 35 -2.41 -3.63 -2.24
N ALA A 36 -3.11 -4.52 -1.57
CA ALA A 36 -4.43 -4.20 -1.04
C ALA A 36 -4.52 -4.62 0.42
N VAL A 37 -5.44 -3.98 1.11
CA VAL A 37 -5.75 -4.32 2.48
C VAL A 37 -7.11 -4.98 2.46
N ILE A 38 -7.18 -6.21 2.92
CA ILE A 38 -8.42 -6.96 2.89
C ILE A 38 -8.83 -7.35 4.31
N PRO A 39 -10.13 -7.46 4.55
CA PRO A 39 -10.59 -7.81 5.90
C PRO A 39 -10.31 -9.27 6.22
N ASN A 40 -10.03 -9.50 7.50
CA ASN A 40 -9.83 -10.85 7.99
C ASN A 40 -10.39 -10.86 9.42
N GLY A 41 -11.69 -11.16 9.56
CA GLY A 41 -12.35 -11.09 10.83
C GLY A 41 -12.41 -9.65 11.31
N THR A 42 -11.92 -9.41 12.51
CA THR A 42 -11.89 -8.05 13.05
C THR A 42 -10.60 -7.33 12.72
N LYS A 43 -9.73 -8.00 12.01
CA LYS A 43 -8.44 -7.42 11.66
C LYS A 43 -8.33 -7.28 10.15
N TRP A 44 -7.17 -6.88 9.69
CA TRP A 44 -6.92 -6.65 8.29
C TRP A 44 -5.64 -7.36 7.86
N GLN A 45 -5.61 -7.78 6.63
CA GLN A 45 -4.48 -8.50 6.08
C GLN A 45 -4.04 -7.82 4.80
N VAL A 46 -2.74 -7.88 4.51
CA VAL A 46 -2.21 -7.23 3.31
C VAL A 46 -2.03 -8.28 2.22
N GLU A 47 -2.56 -7.96 1.05
CA GLU A 47 -2.46 -8.84 -0.10
C GLU A 47 -1.52 -8.20 -1.11
N VAL A 48 -0.55 -8.96 -1.58
CA VAL A 48 0.41 -8.50 -2.56
C VAL A 48 0.17 -9.25 -3.85
N ASN A 49 -0.15 -8.52 -4.91
CA ASN A 49 -0.38 -9.11 -6.22
C ASN A 49 0.76 -8.70 -7.13
N LEU A 50 1.56 -9.67 -7.54
CA LEU A 50 2.70 -9.45 -8.40
C LEU A 50 2.42 -10.12 -9.74
N ASN A 51 1.96 -9.33 -10.71
CA ASN A 51 1.65 -9.83 -12.04
C ASN A 51 0.72 -11.04 -11.96
N LYS A 52 -0.38 -10.86 -11.24
CA LYS A 52 -1.45 -11.86 -11.08
C LYS A 52 -1.10 -13.00 -10.13
N LYS A 53 0.08 -13.01 -9.55
CA LYS A 53 0.39 -13.96 -8.49
C LYS A 53 0.12 -13.30 -7.17
N ILE A 54 -0.71 -13.91 -6.37
CA ILE A 54 -1.19 -13.32 -5.13
C ILE A 54 -0.52 -13.96 -3.94
N HIS A 55 0.03 -13.11 -3.08
CA HIS A 55 0.66 -13.54 -1.85
C HIS A 55 0.01 -12.79 -0.70
N LEU A 56 -0.27 -13.46 0.38
CA LEU A 56 -0.82 -12.82 1.55
C LEU A 56 0.28 -12.67 2.60
N ASP A 57 0.35 -11.49 3.19
CA ASP A 57 1.22 -11.31 4.34
C ASP A 57 0.70 -12.25 5.42
N SER A 58 1.58 -12.95 6.10
CA SER A 58 1.16 -13.95 7.07
C SER A 58 0.59 -13.34 8.33
N LYS A 59 0.73 -12.04 8.52
CA LYS A 59 0.26 -11.37 9.72
C LYS A 59 -1.06 -10.66 9.46
N VAL A 60 -1.77 -10.39 10.54
CA VAL A 60 -2.96 -9.55 10.48
C VAL A 60 -2.68 -8.29 11.28
N TYR A 61 -3.37 -7.22 10.95
CA TYR A 61 -3.06 -5.92 11.49
C TYR A 61 -4.34 -5.17 11.85
N GLU A 62 -4.20 -4.18 12.72
CA GLU A 62 -5.26 -3.20 12.90
C GLU A 62 -5.34 -2.34 11.63
N ALA A 63 -6.46 -1.66 11.45
CA ALA A 63 -6.69 -0.89 10.23
C ALA A 63 -5.56 0.09 9.91
N LYS A 64 -5.13 0.82 10.92
CA LYS A 64 -4.06 1.81 10.72
C LYS A 64 -2.76 1.14 10.31
N GLU A 65 -2.41 0.07 11.01
CA GLU A 65 -1.17 -0.63 10.73
C GLU A 65 -1.19 -1.29 9.36
N ALA A 66 -2.34 -1.83 8.98
CA ALA A 66 -2.46 -2.48 7.69
C ALA A 66 -2.24 -1.47 6.55
N THR A 67 -2.81 -0.29 6.70
CA THR A 67 -2.65 0.75 5.69
C THR A 67 -1.19 1.19 5.60
N GLU A 68 -0.55 1.37 6.74
CA GLU A 68 0.85 1.74 6.75
C GLU A 68 1.71 0.65 6.13
N LYS A 69 1.38 -0.60 6.41
CA LYS A 69 2.12 -1.72 5.85
C LYS A 69 1.95 -1.77 4.34
N MET A 70 0.77 -1.44 3.84
CA MET A 70 0.53 -1.39 2.41
C MET A 70 1.48 -0.38 1.74
N TYR A 71 1.62 0.80 2.31
CA TYR A 71 2.50 1.81 1.74
C TYR A 71 3.97 1.40 1.89
N GLU A 72 4.31 0.68 2.95
CA GLU A 72 5.67 0.15 3.09
C GLU A 72 5.99 -0.84 1.98
N TYR A 73 5.03 -1.68 1.62
CA TYR A 73 5.24 -2.63 0.52
C TYR A 73 5.43 -1.89 -0.79
N TYR A 74 4.63 -0.86 -1.05
CA TYR A 74 4.81 -0.09 -2.28
C TYR A 74 6.18 0.56 -2.32
N LYS A 75 6.61 1.11 -1.18
CA LYS A 75 7.92 1.73 -1.11
C LYS A 75 9.01 0.69 -1.32
N TYR A 76 8.86 -0.47 -0.73
CA TYR A 76 9.83 -1.55 -0.86
C TYR A 76 10.03 -1.94 -2.33
N TYR A 77 8.95 -2.18 -3.04
CA TYR A 77 9.06 -2.60 -4.42
C TYR A 77 9.56 -1.48 -5.32
N TYR A 78 9.13 -0.28 -5.04
CA TYR A 78 9.59 0.88 -5.80
C TYR A 78 11.10 1.05 -5.63
N ASP A 79 11.57 1.04 -4.39
CA ASP A 79 12.99 1.24 -4.12
C ASP A 79 13.83 0.12 -4.67
N LYS A 80 13.34 -1.11 -4.54
CA LYS A 80 14.08 -2.26 -5.01
C LYS A 80 14.33 -2.19 -6.52
N HIS A 81 13.30 -1.85 -7.27
CA HIS A 81 13.45 -1.79 -8.71
C HIS A 81 14.27 -0.58 -9.16
N ASN A 82 14.07 0.53 -8.51
CA ASN A 82 14.78 1.74 -8.90
C ASN A 82 16.24 1.71 -8.49
N LYS A 83 16.56 1.06 -7.38
CA LYS A 83 17.94 0.89 -7.01
C LYS A 83 18.69 0.07 -8.04
N GLN A 84 18.06 -0.99 -8.52
CA GLN A 84 18.71 -1.83 -9.52
C GLN A 84 18.98 -1.04 -10.78
N GLN A 85 18.10 -0.14 -11.14
CA GLN A 85 18.27 0.65 -12.34
C GLN A 85 19.35 1.71 -12.19
N SER A 86 19.56 2.19 -10.99
CA SER A 86 20.52 3.26 -10.81
C SER A 86 21.96 2.75 -10.78
N LEU A 87 22.13 1.47 -10.80
CA LEU A 87 23.46 0.93 -10.90
C LEU A 87 23.88 0.74 -12.33
#